data_a56afcc73b15e0a4e86bfddd3537352f
#
_entry.id   a56afcc73b15e0a4e86bfddd3537352f
#
_cell.length_a   1.000
_cell.length_b   1.000
_cell.length_c   1.000
_cell.angle_alpha   90.00
_cell.angle_beta   90.00
_cell.angle_gamma   90.00
#
_symmetry.space_group_name_H-M   'P 1'
#
loop_
_entity.id
_entity.type
_entity.pdbx_description
1 polymer ?
#
loop_
_entity_poly.entity_id
_entity_poly.type
_entity_poly.pdbx_seq_one_letter_code
_entity_poly.pdbx_strand_id
1 'polypeptide(L)'
;MCNSKKRLALFASGRGSNGEALYKAMQDGYINGEFVIIITDHGTAGIVDRSKSWNIPLIVIERSDYDSKASFEQAQLDALEPYKVDGIVLAGYMRIVGAKLIERYEHKILNIHPALLPSFPGLHGHQQAIEAGVKITGCTVHFVDAGMDTGPIIMQNTVPVLPEDTEDTLSDRLLPIEHKTYKEALRLFCEDKLTINGRVVNIED
;
A
#
# COMPACT_ATOMS: atom_id res chain seq x y z
N MET A 1 -24.21 -16.39 -1.39
CA MET A 1 -23.03 -17.15 -0.94
C MET A 1 -22.23 -16.24 -0.05
N CYS A 2 -21.92 -16.64 1.19
CA CYS A 2 -21.09 -15.81 2.07
C CYS A 2 -19.67 -15.86 1.52
N ASN A 3 -19.23 -14.81 0.81
CA ASN A 3 -17.87 -14.74 0.31
C ASN A 3 -16.95 -14.65 1.53
N SER A 4 -16.02 -15.60 1.70
CA SER A 4 -15.04 -15.56 2.79
C SER A 4 -14.24 -14.27 2.69
N LYS A 5 -13.90 -13.67 3.84
CA LYS A 5 -13.04 -12.47 3.85
C LYS A 5 -11.72 -12.74 3.14
N LYS A 6 -11.25 -11.81 2.33
CA LYS A 6 -9.89 -11.86 1.76
C LYS A 6 -8.86 -11.74 2.89
N ARG A 7 -7.89 -12.63 2.89
CA ARG A 7 -6.78 -12.66 3.85
C ARG A 7 -5.62 -11.84 3.33
N LEU A 8 -5.26 -10.78 4.03
CA LEU A 8 -4.30 -9.78 3.54
C LEU A 8 -3.10 -9.67 4.48
N ALA A 9 -1.92 -9.46 3.89
CA ALA A 9 -0.74 -9.02 4.61
C ALA A 9 -0.63 -7.50 4.51
N LEU A 10 -0.31 -6.83 5.61
CA LEU A 10 0.00 -5.41 5.64
C LEU A 10 1.50 -5.22 5.77
N PHE A 11 2.11 -4.49 4.84
CA PHE A 11 3.52 -4.07 4.91
C PHE A 11 3.61 -2.58 5.20
N ALA A 12 4.36 -2.21 6.23
CA ALA A 12 4.51 -0.81 6.63
C ALA A 12 5.89 -0.58 7.28
N SER A 13 6.54 0.55 6.94
CA SER A 13 7.83 0.97 7.53
C SER A 13 7.69 2.07 8.59
N GLY A 14 6.53 2.70 8.71
CA GLY A 14 6.31 3.90 9.53
C GLY A 14 5.12 3.81 10.48
N ARG A 15 4.43 4.94 10.67
CA ARG A 15 3.27 5.08 11.59
C ARG A 15 2.07 4.20 11.20
N GLY A 16 1.94 3.82 9.94
CA GLY A 16 0.85 2.98 9.46
C GLY A 16 -0.53 3.65 9.42
N SER A 17 -0.61 4.96 9.15
CA SER A 17 -1.90 5.69 9.11
C SER A 17 -2.85 5.17 8.02
N ASN A 18 -2.34 4.88 6.83
CA ASN A 18 -3.11 4.22 5.78
C ASN A 18 -3.57 2.82 6.22
N GLY A 19 -2.69 2.03 6.85
CA GLY A 19 -3.04 0.73 7.41
C GLY A 19 -4.15 0.82 8.45
N GLU A 20 -4.12 1.84 9.33
CA GLU A 20 -5.19 2.09 10.31
C GLU A 20 -6.53 2.41 9.65
N ALA A 21 -6.53 3.26 8.62
CA ALA A 21 -7.75 3.60 7.90
C ALA A 21 -8.39 2.37 7.24
N LEU A 22 -7.55 1.49 6.67
CA LEU A 22 -7.99 0.22 6.08
C LEU A 22 -8.49 -0.75 7.15
N TYR A 23 -7.76 -0.92 8.26
CA TYR A 23 -8.17 -1.77 9.38
C TYR A 23 -9.55 -1.36 9.92
N LYS A 24 -9.78 -0.07 10.18
CA LYS A 24 -11.09 0.43 10.62
C LYS A 24 -12.19 0.10 9.62
N ALA A 25 -11.95 0.30 8.32
CA ALA A 25 -12.92 -0.03 7.28
C ALA A 25 -13.23 -1.53 7.18
N MET A 26 -12.28 -2.41 7.54
CA MET A 26 -12.53 -3.85 7.68
C MET A 26 -13.39 -4.16 8.90
N GLN A 27 -13.14 -3.49 10.05
CA GLN A 27 -13.93 -3.67 11.26
C GLN A 27 -15.38 -3.17 11.09
N ASP A 28 -15.56 -2.07 10.35
CA ASP A 28 -16.88 -1.50 10.05
C ASP A 28 -17.65 -2.27 8.96
N GLY A 29 -17.02 -3.31 8.38
CA GLY A 29 -17.63 -4.14 7.32
C GLY A 29 -17.66 -3.49 5.95
N TYR A 30 -16.98 -2.34 5.76
CA TYR A 30 -16.87 -1.67 4.45
C TYR A 30 -15.96 -2.43 3.48
N ILE A 31 -14.91 -3.08 3.99
CA ILE A 31 -13.99 -3.92 3.23
C ILE A 31 -14.19 -5.38 3.66
N ASN A 32 -14.54 -6.26 2.75
CA ASN A 32 -14.67 -7.70 3.00
C ASN A 32 -13.30 -8.38 3.01
N GLY A 33 -12.43 -7.94 3.89
CA GLY A 33 -11.07 -8.44 4.09
C GLY A 33 -10.66 -8.43 5.55
N GLU A 34 -9.52 -9.04 5.84
CA GLU A 34 -8.88 -9.01 7.16
C GLU A 34 -7.37 -8.99 7.02
N PHE A 35 -6.68 -8.22 7.85
CA PHE A 35 -5.23 -8.35 8.00
C PHE A 35 -4.93 -9.52 8.90
N VAL A 36 -4.23 -10.52 8.37
CA VAL A 36 -3.85 -11.75 9.10
C VAL A 36 -2.41 -11.72 9.58
N ILE A 37 -1.59 -10.82 9.02
CA ILE A 37 -0.17 -10.63 9.35
C ILE A 37 0.25 -9.21 9.00
N ILE A 38 1.14 -8.64 9.80
CA ILE A 38 1.83 -7.39 9.53
C ILE A 38 3.32 -7.68 9.38
N ILE A 39 3.95 -7.13 8.34
CA ILE A 39 5.40 -7.17 8.15
C ILE A 39 5.91 -5.73 8.19
N THR A 40 6.96 -5.52 8.99
CA THR A 40 7.69 -4.24 9.04
C THR A 40 9.19 -4.49 8.89
N ASP A 41 9.87 -3.51 8.28
CA ASP A 41 11.33 -3.51 8.18
C ASP A 41 12.01 -2.68 9.28
N HIS A 42 11.24 -2.23 10.28
CA HIS A 42 11.73 -1.47 11.45
C HIS A 42 11.00 -1.86 12.72
N GLY A 43 11.72 -2.46 13.67
CA GLY A 43 11.16 -2.92 14.95
C GLY A 43 10.64 -1.80 15.87
N THR A 44 10.98 -0.54 15.58
CA THR A 44 10.52 0.65 16.32
C THR A 44 9.45 1.47 15.59
N ALA A 45 8.96 0.97 14.44
CA ALA A 45 7.91 1.65 13.68
C ALA A 45 6.59 1.71 14.44
N GLY A 46 5.82 2.78 14.28
CA GLY A 46 4.52 2.96 14.94
C GLY A 46 3.49 1.87 14.63
N ILE A 47 3.67 1.14 13.54
CA ILE A 47 2.83 -0.02 13.19
C ILE A 47 2.96 -1.17 14.22
N VAL A 48 4.08 -1.25 14.95
CA VAL A 48 4.30 -2.27 16.00
C VAL A 48 3.28 -2.13 17.14
N ASP A 49 3.02 -0.89 17.59
CA ASP A 49 2.03 -0.65 18.65
C ASP A 49 0.61 -0.87 18.13
N ARG A 50 0.36 -0.55 16.87
CA ARG A 50 -0.92 -0.83 16.22
C ARG A 50 -1.19 -2.34 16.13
N SER A 51 -0.19 -3.15 15.74
CA SER A 51 -0.34 -4.60 15.65
C SER A 51 -0.78 -5.22 16.98
N LYS A 52 -0.21 -4.75 18.09
CA LYS A 52 -0.59 -5.17 19.45
C LYS A 52 -2.04 -4.78 19.76
N SER A 53 -2.43 -3.52 19.46
CA SER A 53 -3.78 -3.03 19.71
C SER A 53 -4.85 -3.72 18.85
N TRP A 54 -4.48 -4.16 17.65
CA TRP A 54 -5.37 -4.89 16.73
C TRP A 54 -5.35 -6.40 16.96
N ASN A 55 -4.44 -6.89 17.82
CA ASN A 55 -4.20 -8.32 18.04
C ASN A 55 -3.89 -9.07 16.73
N ILE A 56 -3.10 -8.44 15.85
CA ILE A 56 -2.63 -9.03 14.60
C ILE A 56 -1.16 -9.41 14.75
N PRO A 57 -0.75 -10.63 14.39
CA PRO A 57 0.66 -11.04 14.38
C PRO A 57 1.52 -10.05 13.58
N LEU A 58 2.71 -9.73 14.11
CA LEU A 58 3.68 -8.87 13.43
C LEU A 58 5.03 -9.58 13.39
N ILE A 59 5.66 -9.54 12.22
CA ILE A 59 7.03 -10.02 12.01
C ILE A 59 7.89 -8.83 11.57
N VAL A 60 9.01 -8.64 12.28
CA VAL A 60 10.04 -7.67 11.91
C VAL A 60 11.04 -8.38 11.01
N ILE A 61 11.25 -7.85 9.81
CA ILE A 61 12.22 -8.36 8.83
C ILE A 61 13.08 -7.17 8.40
N GLU A 62 14.19 -6.94 9.10
CA GLU A 62 15.09 -5.83 8.82
C GLU A 62 16.07 -6.20 7.70
N ARG A 63 16.26 -5.30 6.73
CA ARG A 63 17.15 -5.56 5.59
C ARG A 63 18.60 -5.81 6.02
N SER A 64 19.04 -5.18 7.12
CA SER A 64 20.37 -5.33 7.69
C SER A 64 20.71 -6.75 8.16
N ASP A 65 19.70 -7.56 8.47
CA ASP A 65 19.88 -8.92 9.02
C ASP A 65 20.15 -9.97 7.93
N TYR A 66 20.18 -9.53 6.66
CA TYR A 66 20.32 -10.42 5.50
C TYR A 66 21.49 -10.01 4.62
N ASP A 67 22.31 -10.96 4.21
CA ASP A 67 23.49 -10.74 3.38
C ASP A 67 23.18 -10.31 1.94
N SER A 68 21.97 -10.64 1.46
CA SER A 68 21.57 -10.33 0.09
C SER A 68 20.09 -9.86 0.01
N LYS A 69 19.76 -9.19 -1.11
CA LYS A 69 18.37 -8.88 -1.44
C LYS A 69 17.53 -10.15 -1.58
N ALA A 70 18.10 -11.22 -2.13
CA ALA A 70 17.41 -12.47 -2.36
C ALA A 70 17.06 -13.21 -1.06
N SER A 71 17.96 -13.21 -0.05
CA SER A 71 17.68 -13.82 1.26
C SER A 71 16.65 -13.00 2.05
N PHE A 72 16.70 -11.68 1.99
CA PHE A 72 15.70 -10.80 2.58
C PHE A 72 14.31 -11.03 1.99
N GLU A 73 14.22 -11.14 0.67
CA GLU A 73 12.96 -11.42 -0.03
C GLU A 73 12.42 -12.82 0.29
N GLN A 74 13.31 -13.81 0.38
CA GLN A 74 12.92 -15.17 0.78
C GLN A 74 12.33 -15.19 2.19
N ALA A 75 12.92 -14.47 3.13
CA ALA A 75 12.39 -14.37 4.50
C ALA A 75 10.98 -13.76 4.53
N GLN A 76 10.68 -12.81 3.65
CA GLN A 76 9.32 -12.25 3.52
C GLN A 76 8.34 -13.30 2.98
N LEU A 77 8.73 -14.09 1.98
CA LEU A 77 7.90 -15.17 1.45
C LEU A 77 7.63 -16.25 2.50
N ASP A 78 8.68 -16.68 3.20
CA ASP A 78 8.59 -17.71 4.26
C ASP A 78 7.68 -17.22 5.41
N ALA A 79 7.74 -15.92 5.75
CA ALA A 79 6.89 -15.33 6.76
C ALA A 79 5.40 -15.28 6.35
N LEU A 80 5.10 -15.17 5.06
CA LEU A 80 3.72 -15.12 4.55
C LEU A 80 3.09 -16.51 4.39
N GLU A 81 3.90 -17.56 4.17
CA GLU A 81 3.42 -18.90 3.82
C GLU A 81 2.39 -19.48 4.81
N PRO A 82 2.62 -19.42 6.16
CA PRO A 82 1.66 -19.96 7.13
C PRO A 82 0.31 -19.26 7.11
N TYR A 83 0.27 -18.01 6.66
CA TYR A 83 -0.93 -17.16 6.72
C TYR A 83 -1.82 -17.30 5.48
N LYS A 84 -1.34 -17.89 4.39
CA LYS A 84 -2.08 -18.12 3.15
C LYS A 84 -2.81 -16.86 2.68
N VAL A 85 -2.05 -15.77 2.52
CA VAL A 85 -2.63 -14.48 2.14
C VAL A 85 -3.07 -14.44 0.68
N ASP A 86 -4.19 -13.80 0.42
CA ASP A 86 -4.75 -13.59 -0.92
C ASP A 86 -4.12 -12.38 -1.62
N GLY A 87 -3.56 -11.44 -0.83
CA GLY A 87 -2.91 -10.24 -1.35
C GLY A 87 -2.07 -9.52 -0.29
N ILE A 88 -1.26 -8.58 -0.77
CA ILE A 88 -0.37 -7.75 0.04
C ILE A 88 -0.78 -6.28 -0.13
N VAL A 89 -0.85 -5.56 0.98
CA VAL A 89 -1.17 -4.13 1.04
C VAL A 89 0.07 -3.38 1.53
N LEU A 90 0.63 -2.51 0.70
CA LEU A 90 1.74 -1.65 1.08
C LEU A 90 1.17 -0.32 1.59
N ALA A 91 1.42 0.03 2.83
CA ALA A 91 0.95 1.26 3.46
C ALA A 91 2.13 2.04 4.05
N GLY A 92 2.82 2.80 3.22
CA GLY A 92 4.07 3.48 3.61
C GLY A 92 5.20 2.49 3.85
N TYR A 93 5.30 1.45 3.03
CA TYR A 93 6.44 0.54 3.01
C TYR A 93 7.55 1.12 2.14
N MET A 94 8.72 1.39 2.74
CA MET A 94 9.81 2.16 2.12
C MET A 94 10.83 1.30 1.39
N ARG A 95 10.56 0.01 1.17
CA ARG A 95 11.44 -0.90 0.44
C ARG A 95 10.86 -1.26 -0.92
N ILE A 96 11.74 -1.42 -1.88
CA ILE A 96 11.38 -1.95 -3.19
C ILE A 96 11.01 -3.42 -3.02
N VAL A 97 9.81 -3.77 -3.43
CA VAL A 97 9.34 -5.15 -3.46
C VAL A 97 10.19 -5.96 -4.44
N GLY A 98 10.62 -7.14 -4.03
CA GLY A 98 11.50 -7.94 -4.85
C GLY A 98 10.76 -8.80 -5.88
N ALA A 99 11.50 -9.28 -6.87
CA ALA A 99 10.94 -9.97 -8.02
C ALA A 99 10.17 -11.25 -7.65
N LYS A 100 10.65 -12.02 -6.68
CA LYS A 100 9.99 -13.26 -6.23
C LYS A 100 8.63 -12.99 -5.57
N LEU A 101 8.52 -11.92 -4.77
CA LEU A 101 7.25 -11.50 -4.19
C LEU A 101 6.28 -11.06 -5.28
N ILE A 102 6.76 -10.27 -6.25
CA ILE A 102 5.93 -9.81 -7.39
C ILE A 102 5.44 -11.01 -8.20
N GLU A 103 6.30 -11.96 -8.54
CA GLU A 103 5.94 -13.18 -9.28
C GLU A 103 4.91 -14.02 -8.50
N ARG A 104 5.13 -14.22 -7.19
CA ARG A 104 4.25 -15.04 -6.34
C ARG A 104 2.89 -14.41 -6.12
N TYR A 105 2.83 -13.07 -6.07
CA TYR A 105 1.64 -12.26 -5.83
C TYR A 105 1.34 -11.31 -6.99
N GLU A 106 1.55 -11.79 -8.22
CA GLU A 106 1.24 -11.02 -9.43
C GLU A 106 -0.19 -10.50 -9.39
N HIS A 107 -0.36 -9.20 -9.63
CA HIS A 107 -1.65 -8.48 -9.54
C HIS A 107 -2.38 -8.61 -8.19
N LYS A 108 -1.64 -8.89 -7.12
CA LYS A 108 -2.17 -9.02 -5.75
C LYS A 108 -1.41 -8.18 -4.73
N ILE A 109 -0.50 -7.33 -5.17
CA ILE A 109 0.19 -6.36 -4.31
C ILE A 109 -0.32 -4.99 -4.67
N LEU A 110 -0.96 -4.31 -3.72
CA LEU A 110 -1.47 -2.96 -3.87
C LEU A 110 -0.57 -1.99 -3.14
N ASN A 111 -0.30 -0.84 -3.75
CA ASN A 111 0.44 0.27 -3.15
C ASN A 111 -0.36 1.57 -3.29
N ILE A 112 -0.16 2.48 -2.34
CA ILE A 112 -0.59 3.87 -2.47
C ILE A 112 0.64 4.77 -2.59
N HIS A 113 0.63 5.63 -3.60
CA HIS A 113 1.70 6.57 -3.89
C HIS A 113 1.17 8.01 -3.82
N PRO A 114 1.86 8.95 -3.13
CA PRO A 114 1.38 10.31 -2.88
C PRO A 114 1.63 11.25 -4.06
N ALA A 115 1.33 10.81 -5.27
CA ALA A 115 1.33 11.64 -6.48
C ALA A 115 0.38 11.04 -7.54
N LEU A 116 0.13 11.82 -8.59
CA LEU A 116 -0.64 11.37 -9.76
C LEU A 116 0.29 10.66 -10.74
N LEU A 117 0.51 9.37 -10.55
CA LEU A 117 1.32 8.58 -11.48
C LEU A 117 0.80 8.71 -12.93
N PRO A 118 1.68 8.73 -13.93
CA PRO A 118 3.12 8.47 -13.88
C PRO A 118 4.00 9.64 -13.46
N SER A 119 3.43 10.77 -13.01
CA SER A 119 4.21 11.92 -12.53
C SER A 119 4.75 11.66 -11.12
N PHE A 120 5.97 12.12 -10.87
CA PHE A 120 6.61 12.11 -9.55
C PHE A 120 6.72 10.72 -8.89
N PRO A 121 7.28 9.70 -9.58
CA PRO A 121 7.48 8.39 -9.00
C PRO A 121 8.58 8.40 -7.94
N GLY A 122 8.65 7.35 -7.12
CA GLY A 122 9.68 7.18 -6.10
C GLY A 122 9.40 7.95 -4.80
N LEU A 123 10.46 8.35 -4.12
CA LEU A 123 10.35 9.01 -2.81
C LEU A 123 10.02 10.51 -2.97
N HIS A 124 9.45 11.10 -1.90
CA HIS A 124 9.18 12.54 -1.80
C HIS A 124 8.23 13.10 -2.88
N GLY A 125 7.18 12.37 -3.24
CA GLY A 125 6.21 12.80 -4.26
C GLY A 125 5.59 14.18 -3.98
N HIS A 126 5.34 14.55 -2.72
CA HIS A 126 4.84 15.86 -2.34
C HIS A 126 5.86 16.97 -2.66
N GLN A 127 7.12 16.77 -2.27
CA GLN A 127 8.20 17.73 -2.53
C GLN A 127 8.42 17.90 -4.02
N GLN A 128 8.46 16.81 -4.79
CA GLN A 128 8.59 16.84 -6.24
C GLN A 128 7.46 17.65 -6.89
N ALA A 129 6.21 17.49 -6.44
CA ALA A 129 5.06 18.23 -6.96
C ALA A 129 5.15 19.73 -6.67
N ILE A 130 5.61 20.11 -5.46
CA ILE A 130 5.82 21.50 -5.07
C ILE A 130 6.94 22.14 -5.93
N GLU A 131 8.09 21.48 -6.04
CA GLU A 131 9.23 21.96 -6.81
C GLU A 131 8.94 22.09 -8.31
N ALA A 132 8.12 21.19 -8.86
CA ALA A 132 7.65 21.28 -10.25
C ALA A 132 6.65 22.40 -10.48
N GLY A 133 6.13 23.05 -9.43
CA GLY A 133 5.17 24.14 -9.53
C GLY A 133 3.82 23.76 -10.09
N VAL A 134 3.43 22.47 -10.00
CA VAL A 134 2.11 22.02 -10.45
C VAL A 134 1.00 22.64 -9.59
N LYS A 135 -0.20 22.78 -10.15
CA LYS A 135 -1.34 23.36 -9.43
C LYS A 135 -2.26 22.29 -8.84
N ILE A 136 -2.11 21.05 -9.29
CA ILE A 136 -2.87 19.88 -8.86
C ILE A 136 -1.91 18.74 -8.70
N THR A 137 -2.01 18.01 -7.59
CA THR A 137 -1.41 16.71 -7.35
C THR A 137 -2.46 15.76 -6.80
N GLY A 138 -2.07 14.65 -6.21
CA GLY A 138 -3.01 13.70 -5.66
C GLY A 138 -2.34 12.43 -5.17
N CYS A 139 -3.11 11.36 -5.10
CA CYS A 139 -2.61 10.02 -4.80
C CYS A 139 -3.05 9.01 -5.85
N THR A 140 -2.27 7.95 -5.96
CA THR A 140 -2.52 6.84 -6.86
C THR A 140 -2.47 5.53 -6.09
N VAL A 141 -3.53 4.73 -6.17
CA VAL A 141 -3.51 3.32 -5.79
C VAL A 141 -3.29 2.49 -7.05
N HIS A 142 -2.29 1.63 -7.02
CA HIS A 142 -1.90 0.83 -8.17
C HIS A 142 -1.46 -0.57 -7.74
N PHE A 143 -1.48 -1.51 -8.67
CA PHE A 143 -0.80 -2.79 -8.50
C PHE A 143 0.71 -2.59 -8.62
N VAL A 144 1.46 -3.36 -7.84
CA VAL A 144 2.93 -3.31 -7.88
C VAL A 144 3.42 -4.28 -8.96
N ASP A 145 4.31 -3.77 -9.82
CA ASP A 145 5.05 -4.53 -10.81
C ASP A 145 6.57 -4.41 -10.60
N ALA A 146 7.37 -4.90 -11.53
CA ALA A 146 8.84 -4.90 -11.42
C ALA A 146 9.49 -3.50 -11.53
N GLY A 147 8.73 -2.49 -11.99
CA GLY A 147 9.21 -1.11 -12.07
C GLY A 147 8.92 -0.32 -10.79
N MET A 148 9.48 0.89 -10.72
CA MET A 148 9.19 1.81 -9.63
C MET A 148 7.91 2.59 -9.94
N ASP A 149 6.83 2.30 -9.21
CA ASP A 149 5.51 2.94 -9.35
C ASP A 149 4.95 2.89 -10.78
N THR A 150 5.24 1.79 -11.53
CA THR A 150 4.86 1.64 -12.94
C THR A 150 3.68 0.71 -13.17
N GLY A 151 3.18 0.03 -12.16
CA GLY A 151 2.12 -0.95 -12.28
C GLY A 151 0.74 -0.37 -12.65
N PRO A 152 -0.21 -1.22 -13.04
CA PRO A 152 -1.54 -0.80 -13.45
C PRO A 152 -2.26 0.02 -12.36
N ILE A 153 -2.79 1.19 -12.75
CA ILE A 153 -3.46 2.13 -11.85
C ILE A 153 -4.88 1.66 -11.59
N ILE A 154 -5.24 1.53 -10.30
CA ILE A 154 -6.59 1.17 -9.87
C ILE A 154 -7.44 2.43 -9.72
N MET A 155 -6.94 3.43 -8.99
CA MET A 155 -7.70 4.64 -8.65
C MET A 155 -6.78 5.82 -8.37
N GLN A 156 -7.23 7.01 -8.74
CA GLN A 156 -6.55 8.27 -8.47
C GLN A 156 -7.54 9.31 -7.93
N ASN A 157 -7.08 10.13 -6.99
CA ASN A 157 -7.80 11.29 -6.52
C ASN A 157 -6.87 12.50 -6.41
N THR A 158 -7.42 13.70 -6.57
CA THR A 158 -6.65 14.93 -6.68
C THR A 158 -6.82 15.85 -5.48
N VAL A 159 -5.80 16.67 -5.23
CA VAL A 159 -5.84 17.82 -4.33
C VAL A 159 -5.16 19.03 -5.00
N PRO A 160 -5.55 20.28 -4.66
CA PRO A 160 -4.81 21.45 -5.10
C PRO A 160 -3.45 21.54 -4.40
N VAL A 161 -2.45 22.08 -5.11
CA VAL A 161 -1.18 22.55 -4.54
C VAL A 161 -1.29 24.06 -4.39
N LEU A 162 -1.20 24.53 -3.15
CA LEU A 162 -1.30 25.97 -2.83
C LEU A 162 0.06 26.64 -2.91
N PRO A 163 0.12 27.96 -3.18
CA PRO A 163 1.39 28.68 -3.34
C PRO A 163 2.32 28.60 -2.14
N GLU A 164 1.75 28.49 -0.93
CA GLU A 164 2.50 28.48 0.33
C GLU A 164 2.68 27.04 0.90
N ASP A 165 2.41 26.01 0.10
CA ASP A 165 2.55 24.65 0.58
C ASP A 165 4.00 24.29 0.87
N THR A 166 4.17 23.67 2.02
CA THR A 166 5.34 22.84 2.38
C THR A 166 5.00 21.38 2.15
N GLU A 167 6.02 20.50 2.21
CA GLU A 167 5.81 19.05 2.14
C GLU A 167 4.80 18.59 3.19
N ASP A 168 4.89 19.11 4.42
CA ASP A 168 3.99 18.76 5.53
C ASP A 168 2.56 19.21 5.28
N THR A 169 2.32 20.47 4.87
CA THR A 169 0.95 20.99 4.66
C THR A 169 0.26 20.30 3.49
N LEU A 170 0.99 19.97 2.44
CA LEU A 170 0.45 19.23 1.31
C LEU A 170 0.16 17.77 1.71
N SER A 171 1.06 17.13 2.48
CA SER A 171 0.88 15.78 3.02
C SER A 171 -0.36 15.70 3.90
N ASP A 172 -0.55 16.65 4.84
CA ASP A 172 -1.72 16.71 5.73
C ASP A 172 -3.03 16.86 4.94
N ARG A 173 -3.01 17.64 3.86
CA ARG A 173 -4.18 17.80 2.96
C ARG A 173 -4.46 16.54 2.16
N LEU A 174 -3.41 15.83 1.71
CA LEU A 174 -3.55 14.64 0.89
C LEU A 174 -3.95 13.40 1.71
N LEU A 175 -3.49 13.28 2.95
CA LEU A 175 -3.68 12.10 3.78
C LEU A 175 -5.15 11.63 3.91
N PRO A 176 -6.15 12.50 4.15
CA PRO A 176 -7.56 12.07 4.16
C PRO A 176 -8.03 11.51 2.81
N ILE A 177 -7.49 12.06 1.72
CA ILE A 177 -7.81 11.61 0.35
C ILE A 177 -7.16 10.27 0.06
N GLU A 178 -5.92 10.06 0.50
CA GLU A 178 -5.26 8.74 0.46
C GLU A 178 -6.11 7.68 1.18
N HIS A 179 -6.53 7.97 2.42
CA HIS A 179 -7.36 7.05 3.19
C HIS A 179 -8.66 6.68 2.45
N LYS A 180 -9.32 7.66 1.83
CA LYS A 180 -10.54 7.43 1.06
C LYS A 180 -10.26 6.59 -0.19
N THR A 181 -9.23 6.96 -0.94
CA THR A 181 -8.87 6.30 -2.21
C THR A 181 -8.44 4.85 -1.96
N TYR A 182 -7.61 4.62 -0.95
CA TYR A 182 -7.11 3.28 -0.67
C TYR A 182 -8.21 2.36 -0.14
N LYS A 183 -9.11 2.85 0.72
CA LYS A 183 -10.26 2.07 1.20
C LYS A 183 -11.11 1.58 0.04
N GLU A 184 -11.42 2.45 -0.91
CA GLU A 184 -12.26 2.09 -2.04
C GLU A 184 -11.54 1.11 -2.98
N ALA A 185 -10.27 1.36 -3.32
CA ALA A 185 -9.50 0.45 -4.16
C ALA A 185 -9.37 -0.95 -3.53
N LEU A 186 -9.11 -1.02 -2.21
CA LEU A 186 -9.00 -2.30 -1.50
C LEU A 186 -10.35 -3.01 -1.36
N ARG A 187 -11.46 -2.27 -1.21
CA ARG A 187 -12.82 -2.84 -1.24
C ARG A 187 -13.08 -3.55 -2.57
N LEU A 188 -12.82 -2.86 -3.68
CA LEU A 188 -12.98 -3.43 -5.02
C LEU A 188 -12.11 -4.67 -5.25
N PHE A 189 -10.86 -4.63 -4.76
CA PHE A 189 -9.97 -5.80 -4.80
C PHE A 189 -10.54 -6.98 -3.99
N CYS A 190 -11.05 -6.72 -2.79
CA CYS A 190 -11.62 -7.77 -1.94
C CYS A 190 -12.93 -8.36 -2.49
N GLU A 191 -13.65 -7.59 -3.30
CA GLU A 191 -14.87 -8.02 -3.98
C GLU A 191 -14.62 -8.69 -5.34
N ASP A 192 -13.34 -8.87 -5.74
CA ASP A 192 -12.93 -9.40 -7.04
C ASP A 192 -13.48 -8.59 -8.24
N LYS A 193 -13.65 -7.27 -8.06
CA LYS A 193 -14.22 -6.33 -9.05
C LYS A 193 -13.18 -5.64 -9.93
N LEU A 194 -11.93 -6.08 -9.90
CA LEU A 194 -10.85 -5.49 -10.67
C LEU A 194 -10.36 -6.46 -11.73
N THR A 195 -10.45 -6.08 -13.00
CA THR A 195 -9.86 -6.83 -14.12
C THR A 195 -8.80 -6.01 -14.82
N ILE A 196 -7.67 -6.65 -15.16
CA ILE A 196 -6.52 -5.99 -15.75
C ILE A 196 -6.41 -6.36 -17.22
N ASN A 197 -6.39 -5.32 -18.08
CA ASN A 197 -6.15 -5.48 -19.51
C ASN A 197 -4.94 -4.61 -19.91
N GLY A 198 -3.76 -5.21 -19.97
CA GLY A 198 -2.50 -4.51 -20.16
C GLY A 198 -2.24 -3.55 -19.00
N ARG A 199 -2.29 -2.24 -19.25
CA ARG A 199 -2.10 -1.20 -18.22
C ARG A 199 -3.41 -0.66 -17.65
N VAL A 200 -4.54 -1.06 -18.20
CA VAL A 200 -5.86 -0.56 -17.81
C VAL A 200 -6.47 -1.51 -16.80
N VAL A 201 -6.87 -0.98 -15.64
CA VAL A 201 -7.69 -1.68 -14.66
C VAL A 201 -9.14 -1.28 -14.88
N ASN A 202 -9.99 -2.25 -15.20
CA ASN A 202 -11.43 -2.06 -15.30
C ASN A 202 -12.08 -2.42 -13.97
N ILE A 203 -13.08 -1.62 -13.58
CA ILE A 203 -13.91 -1.86 -12.41
C ILE A 203 -15.21 -2.47 -12.89
N GLU A 204 -15.53 -3.66 -12.40
CA GLU A 204 -16.80 -4.35 -12.69
C GLU A 204 -17.89 -3.87 -11.76
N ASP A 205 -19.13 -3.76 -12.27
CA ASP A 205 -20.32 -3.31 -11.52
C ASP A 205 -20.74 -4.27 -10.39
#